data_303140faf10920ebcbe3e22f307ee643
#
_entry.id   303140faf10920ebcbe3e22f307ee643
#
_cell.length_a   1.000
_cell.length_b   1.000
_cell.length_c   1.000
_cell.angle_alpha   90.00
_cell.angle_beta   90.00
_cell.angle_gamma   90.00
#
_symmetry.space_group_name_H-M   'P 1'
#
loop_
_entity.id
_entity.type
_entity.pdbx_description
1 polymer ?
#
loop_
_entity_poly.entity_id
_entity_poly.type
_entity_poly.pdbx_seq_one_letter_code
_entity_poly.pdbx_strand_id
1 'polypeptide(L)'
;MVIKTASPGIIINEVDLTRGTSDAITSNVAGMVGPFARGPVDELVLIETEAELQKVFGDPTTENADYWYTVSNYLEYGGVCYVIRCDDASGGGQTMKNAVTIDINGTSTAVFIKNYDDFEETYDDGVTLQ
;
A
#
# COMPACT_ATOMS: atom_id res chain seq x y z
N MET A 1 7.56 44.12 33.05
CA MET A 1 8.18 44.02 34.40
C MET A 1 9.61 44.53 34.33
N VAL A 2 9.91 45.58 35.01
CA VAL A 2 11.30 46.11 35.05
C VAL A 2 12.01 45.49 36.23
N ILE A 3 13.02 44.67 35.99
CA ILE A 3 13.87 44.14 37.05
C ILE A 3 14.96 45.16 37.35
N LYS A 4 14.91 45.78 38.52
CA LYS A 4 15.98 46.63 39.01
C LYS A 4 17.00 45.76 39.73
N THR A 5 18.17 45.63 39.16
CA THR A 5 19.33 45.06 39.84
C THR A 5 20.11 46.16 40.52
N ALA A 6 20.31 46.04 41.84
CA ALA A 6 21.01 47.06 42.65
C ALA A 6 22.54 46.91 42.59
N SER A 7 23.07 45.96 41.88
CA SER A 7 24.53 45.75 41.69
C SER A 7 24.79 45.29 40.26
N PRO A 8 26.02 45.51 39.74
CA PRO A 8 26.37 45.01 38.41
C PRO A 8 26.28 43.47 38.40
N GLY A 9 25.35 42.94 37.61
CA GLY A 9 25.13 41.53 37.41
C GLY A 9 25.06 41.21 35.92
N ILE A 10 25.46 40.01 35.57
CA ILE A 10 25.31 39.50 34.20
C ILE A 10 23.93 38.84 34.13
N ILE A 11 23.06 39.37 33.29
CA ILE A 11 21.80 38.71 32.94
C ILE A 11 22.07 37.83 31.72
N ILE A 12 22.09 36.54 31.90
CA ILE A 12 22.18 35.60 30.80
C ILE A 12 20.77 35.30 30.36
N ASN A 13 20.41 35.74 29.16
CA ASN A 13 19.15 35.34 28.50
C ASN A 13 19.50 34.20 27.53
N GLU A 14 19.30 32.98 27.94
CA GLU A 14 19.52 31.81 27.10
C GLU A 14 18.31 31.69 26.17
N VAL A 15 18.51 32.07 24.92
CA VAL A 15 17.56 31.82 23.85
C VAL A 15 17.97 30.51 23.22
N ASP A 16 17.20 29.46 23.52
CA ASP A 16 17.37 28.15 22.85
C ASP A 16 16.99 28.31 21.38
N LEU A 17 17.98 28.52 20.52
CA LEU A 17 17.82 28.56 19.06
C LEU A 17 17.87 27.15 18.44
N THR A 18 17.99 26.11 19.25
CA THR A 18 17.93 24.71 18.79
C THR A 18 16.49 24.24 18.49
N ARG A 19 15.53 25.12 18.38
CA ARG A 19 14.25 24.80 17.80
C ARG A 19 14.33 24.63 16.28
N GLY A 20 15.19 23.75 15.88
CA GLY A 20 14.96 22.96 14.71
C GLY A 20 14.18 21.70 15.07
N THR A 21 13.10 21.79 15.80
CA THR A 21 12.09 20.79 15.65
C THR A 21 11.44 21.07 14.30
N SER A 22 12.07 20.60 13.22
CA SER A 22 11.27 20.04 12.19
C SER A 22 10.38 19.05 12.94
N ASP A 23 9.09 19.35 13.07
CA ASP A 23 8.14 18.30 13.15
C ASP A 23 8.44 17.43 11.92
N ALA A 24 9.30 16.46 12.10
CA ALA A 24 9.42 15.38 11.20
C ALA A 24 8.02 14.79 11.25
N ILE A 25 7.20 15.17 10.29
CA ILE A 25 6.02 14.41 9.94
C ILE A 25 6.60 13.07 9.52
N THR A 26 6.81 12.22 10.48
CA THR A 26 7.08 10.81 10.26
C THR A 26 5.77 10.25 9.72
N SER A 27 5.53 10.45 8.44
CA SER A 27 4.49 9.69 7.77
C SER A 27 4.99 8.25 7.73
N ASN A 28 4.45 7.41 8.61
CA ASN A 28 4.69 5.98 8.60
C ASN A 28 3.92 5.31 7.44
N VAL A 29 4.02 5.92 6.26
CA VAL A 29 3.36 5.43 5.05
C VAL A 29 4.42 5.01 4.06
N ALA A 30 4.39 3.75 3.68
CA ALA A 30 5.26 3.21 2.64
C ALA A 30 4.46 2.84 1.38
N GLY A 31 5.16 2.59 0.30
CA GLY A 31 4.61 2.03 -0.93
C GLY A 31 5.41 0.82 -1.39
N MET A 32 4.72 -0.23 -1.81
CA MET A 32 5.33 -1.45 -2.35
C MET A 32 4.63 -1.87 -3.63
N VAL A 33 5.41 -2.22 -4.62
CA VAL A 33 4.94 -2.83 -5.87
C VAL A 33 5.55 -4.22 -5.99
N GLY A 34 4.73 -5.22 -6.25
CA GLY A 34 5.25 -6.59 -6.34
C GLY A 34 4.30 -7.60 -6.95
N PRO A 35 4.82 -8.81 -7.26
CA PRO A 35 4.08 -9.91 -7.87
C PRO A 35 3.34 -10.73 -6.81
N PHE A 36 2.31 -10.17 -6.21
CA PHE A 36 1.52 -10.88 -5.21
C PHE A 36 0.65 -11.98 -5.84
N ALA A 37 0.30 -13.01 -5.05
CA ALA A 37 -0.39 -14.19 -5.55
C ALA A 37 -1.83 -13.93 -5.99
N ARG A 38 -2.50 -12.98 -5.37
CA ARG A 38 -3.89 -12.58 -5.66
C ARG A 38 -4.10 -11.11 -5.34
N GLY A 39 -5.31 -10.61 -5.52
CA GLY A 39 -5.68 -9.23 -5.27
C GLY A 39 -5.80 -8.41 -6.54
N PRO A 40 -6.29 -7.18 -6.46
CA PRO A 40 -6.44 -6.33 -7.62
C PRO A 40 -5.08 -6.00 -8.25
N VAL A 41 -5.03 -5.98 -9.57
CA VAL A 41 -3.85 -5.62 -10.35
C VAL A 41 -3.93 -4.15 -10.73
N ASP A 42 -2.79 -3.47 -10.70
CA ASP A 42 -2.67 -2.03 -11.05
C ASP A 42 -3.57 -1.11 -10.20
N GLU A 43 -3.99 -1.55 -9.03
CA GLU A 43 -4.79 -0.79 -8.08
C GLU A 43 -4.03 -0.55 -6.78
N LEU A 44 -4.15 0.66 -6.25
CA LEU A 44 -3.50 1.06 -5.01
C LEU A 44 -4.35 0.64 -3.81
N VAL A 45 -3.89 -0.33 -3.05
CA VAL A 45 -4.58 -0.84 -1.87
C VAL A 45 -3.84 -0.44 -0.60
N LEU A 46 -4.54 0.21 0.33
CA LEU A 46 -3.98 0.52 1.65
C LEU A 46 -4.08 -0.71 2.55
N ILE A 47 -2.97 -1.09 3.14
CA ILE A 47 -2.84 -2.21 4.08
C ILE A 47 -2.30 -1.69 5.41
N GLU A 48 -3.01 -1.99 6.48
CA GLU A 48 -2.67 -1.57 7.83
C GLU A 48 -2.19 -2.72 8.71
N THR A 49 -2.57 -3.95 8.37
CA THR A 49 -2.22 -5.14 9.16
C THR A 49 -1.78 -6.31 8.28
N GLU A 50 -0.96 -7.20 8.86
CA GLU A 50 -0.55 -8.44 8.18
C GLU A 50 -1.74 -9.34 7.83
N ALA A 51 -2.74 -9.41 8.70
CA ALA A 51 -3.95 -10.18 8.44
C ALA A 51 -4.71 -9.66 7.20
N GLU A 52 -4.72 -8.35 7.00
CA GLU A 52 -5.30 -7.72 5.82
C GLU A 52 -4.46 -7.98 4.57
N LEU A 53 -3.13 -7.90 4.68
CA LEU A 53 -2.21 -8.28 3.62
C LEU A 53 -2.48 -9.71 3.14
N GLN A 54 -2.58 -10.66 4.07
CA GLN A 54 -2.88 -12.06 3.77
C GLN A 54 -4.27 -12.24 3.15
N LYS A 55 -5.26 -11.52 3.66
CA LYS A 55 -6.64 -11.59 3.14
C LYS A 55 -6.74 -11.09 1.71
N VAL A 56 -6.10 -9.98 1.37
CA VAL A 56 -6.18 -9.33 0.06
C VAL A 56 -5.21 -9.96 -0.93
N PHE A 57 -3.94 -10.08 -0.57
CA PHE A 57 -2.86 -10.47 -1.47
C PHE A 57 -2.42 -11.94 -1.35
N GLY A 58 -2.98 -12.67 -0.38
CA GLY A 58 -2.69 -14.08 -0.15
C GLY A 58 -1.46 -14.34 0.70
N ASP A 59 -1.12 -15.61 0.80
CA ASP A 59 0.05 -16.08 1.54
C ASP A 59 1.34 -15.85 0.75
N PRO A 60 2.50 -15.77 1.44
CA PRO A 60 3.78 -15.70 0.77
C PRO A 60 4.04 -16.99 -0.03
N THR A 61 4.50 -16.81 -1.26
CA THR A 61 4.93 -17.90 -2.15
C THR A 61 6.43 -17.79 -2.41
N THR A 62 7.02 -18.80 -3.01
CA THR A 62 8.45 -18.78 -3.36
C THR A 62 8.82 -17.60 -4.27
N GLU A 63 7.89 -17.16 -5.08
CA GLU A 63 8.10 -16.07 -6.06
C GLU A 63 7.93 -14.68 -5.47
N ASN A 64 7.07 -14.52 -4.46
CA ASN A 64 6.74 -13.22 -3.88
C ASN A 64 7.20 -13.04 -2.44
N ALA A 65 7.90 -14.02 -1.86
CA ALA A 65 8.29 -14.03 -0.45
C ALA A 65 9.02 -12.74 -0.03
N ASP A 66 9.96 -12.28 -0.84
CA ASP A 66 10.76 -11.09 -0.54
C ASP A 66 9.89 -9.82 -0.43
N TYR A 67 8.94 -9.67 -1.34
CA TYR A 67 8.00 -8.55 -1.34
C TYR A 67 7.02 -8.67 -0.18
N TRP A 68 6.47 -9.86 0.03
CA TRP A 68 5.48 -10.11 1.07
C TRP A 68 6.05 -9.87 2.47
N TYR A 69 7.21 -10.46 2.78
CA TYR A 69 7.86 -10.27 4.08
C TYR A 69 8.39 -8.85 4.29
N THR A 70 8.74 -8.14 3.24
CA THR A 70 9.12 -6.73 3.34
C THR A 70 7.95 -5.89 3.82
N VAL A 71 6.75 -6.09 3.26
CA VAL A 71 5.53 -5.41 3.70
C VAL A 71 5.15 -5.84 5.11
N SER A 72 5.14 -7.14 5.42
CA SER A 72 4.81 -7.66 6.74
C SER A 72 5.72 -7.07 7.84
N ASN A 73 7.03 -7.10 7.63
CA ASN A 73 7.98 -6.50 8.57
C ASN A 73 7.76 -4.99 8.75
N TYR A 74 7.43 -4.28 7.68
CA TYR A 74 7.15 -2.86 7.79
C TYR A 74 5.89 -2.57 8.62
N LEU A 75 4.83 -3.38 8.44
CA LEU A 75 3.59 -3.26 9.20
C LEU A 75 3.79 -3.56 10.70
N GLU A 76 4.71 -4.48 11.04
CA GLU A 76 5.06 -4.78 12.45
C GLU A 76 5.64 -3.57 13.19
N TYR A 77 6.30 -2.65 12.49
CA TYR A 77 6.78 -1.39 13.06
C TYR A 77 5.70 -0.32 13.22
N GLY A 78 4.44 -0.65 12.98
CA GLY A 78 3.30 0.25 13.14
C GLY A 78 3.12 1.25 11.99
N GLY A 79 3.70 0.96 10.83
CA GLY A 79 3.45 1.69 9.59
C GLY A 79 2.20 1.22 8.86
N VAL A 80 1.79 1.98 7.86
CA VAL A 80 0.80 1.58 6.87
C VAL A 80 1.46 1.52 5.50
N CYS A 81 1.02 0.61 4.65
CA CYS A 81 1.64 0.40 3.35
C CYS A 81 0.61 0.43 2.23
N TYR A 82 0.87 1.24 1.21
CA TYR A 82 0.15 1.13 -0.05
C TYR A 82 0.79 0.02 -0.89
N VAL A 83 0.02 -0.96 -1.26
CA VAL A 83 0.48 -2.12 -2.03
C VAL A 83 -0.18 -2.10 -3.40
N ILE A 84 0.64 -2.28 -4.43
CA ILE A 84 0.19 -2.46 -5.82
C ILE A 84 0.67 -3.82 -6.29
N ARG A 85 -0.27 -4.63 -6.76
CA ARG A 85 0.08 -5.86 -7.46
C ARG A 85 0.39 -5.55 -8.91
N CYS A 86 1.57 -5.97 -9.38
CA CYS A 86 1.91 -5.86 -10.79
C CYS A 86 1.57 -7.14 -11.56
N ASP A 87 1.19 -6.97 -12.82
CA ASP A 87 0.98 -8.06 -13.76
C ASP A 87 2.23 -8.25 -14.65
N ASP A 88 2.57 -9.49 -14.94
CA ASP A 88 3.56 -9.82 -15.98
C ASP A 88 2.84 -10.08 -17.31
N ALA A 89 2.57 -9.02 -18.02
CA ALA A 89 1.94 -9.09 -19.34
C ALA A 89 2.86 -9.71 -20.41
N SER A 90 4.17 -9.85 -20.13
CA SER A 90 5.15 -10.30 -21.12
C SER A 90 5.24 -11.83 -21.22
N GLY A 91 4.79 -12.56 -20.23
CA GLY A 91 4.90 -14.02 -20.13
C GLY A 91 3.71 -14.84 -20.64
N GLY A 92 2.81 -14.26 -21.44
CA GLY A 92 1.60 -14.96 -21.88
C GLY A 92 0.44 -14.87 -20.89
N GLY A 93 0.48 -13.93 -19.98
CA GLY A 93 -0.66 -13.42 -19.21
C GLY A 93 -1.35 -14.38 -18.25
N GLN A 94 -0.69 -15.45 -17.82
CA GLN A 94 -1.40 -16.52 -17.13
C GLN A 94 -1.24 -16.53 -15.62
N THR A 95 -0.30 -15.78 -15.07
CA THR A 95 0.15 -15.97 -13.68
C THR A 95 -0.61 -15.13 -12.66
N MET A 96 -1.27 -14.06 -13.07
CA MET A 96 -1.87 -13.11 -12.12
C MET A 96 -3.35 -12.87 -12.38
N LYS A 97 -4.15 -13.90 -12.17
CA LYS A 97 -5.58 -13.91 -12.46
C LYS A 97 -6.37 -13.44 -11.25
N ASN A 98 -7.25 -12.48 -11.44
CA ASN A 98 -8.27 -12.11 -10.44
C ASN A 98 -9.59 -12.80 -10.68
N ALA A 99 -9.99 -12.97 -11.95
CA ALA A 99 -11.12 -13.79 -12.34
C ALA A 99 -10.72 -14.70 -13.49
N VAL A 100 -11.24 -15.90 -13.49
CA VAL A 100 -10.87 -16.94 -14.46
C VAL A 100 -11.96 -17.16 -15.50
N THR A 101 -13.22 -16.95 -15.12
CA THR A 101 -14.34 -17.25 -16.00
C THR A 101 -15.41 -16.18 -15.88
N ILE A 102 -15.85 -15.67 -17.00
CA ILE A 102 -17.00 -14.77 -17.11
C ILE A 102 -18.04 -15.45 -17.98
N ASP A 103 -19.29 -15.39 -17.57
CA ASP A 103 -20.41 -15.85 -18.39
C ASP A 103 -20.93 -14.69 -19.24
N ILE A 104 -20.66 -14.76 -20.54
CA ILE A 104 -21.15 -13.78 -21.51
C ILE A 104 -22.26 -14.45 -22.33
N ASN A 105 -23.50 -14.03 -22.11
CA ASN A 105 -24.67 -14.55 -22.81
C ASN A 105 -24.83 -16.08 -22.74
N GLY A 106 -24.56 -16.67 -21.58
CA GLY A 106 -24.65 -18.12 -21.37
C GLY A 106 -23.47 -18.92 -21.91
N THR A 107 -22.37 -18.26 -22.25
CA THR A 107 -21.13 -18.91 -22.68
C THR A 107 -20.02 -18.54 -21.73
N SER A 108 -19.52 -19.51 -20.98
CA SER A 108 -18.38 -19.32 -20.08
C SER A 108 -17.10 -19.11 -20.88
N THR A 109 -16.53 -17.94 -20.75
CA THR A 109 -15.27 -17.56 -21.42
C THR A 109 -14.21 -17.28 -20.39
N ALA A 110 -13.01 -17.84 -20.56
CA ALA A 110 -11.86 -17.52 -19.71
C ALA A 110 -11.36 -16.13 -20.05
N VAL A 111 -11.53 -15.20 -19.15
CA VAL A 111 -11.10 -13.80 -19.29
C VAL A 111 -10.33 -13.38 -18.04
N PHE A 112 -9.38 -12.47 -18.21
CA PHE A 112 -8.63 -11.91 -17.12
C PHE A 112 -9.17 -10.52 -16.79
N ILE A 113 -9.52 -10.31 -15.54
CA ILE A 113 -9.95 -9.03 -14.99
C ILE A 113 -8.88 -8.57 -14.01
N LYS A 114 -8.38 -7.37 -14.20
CA LYS A 114 -7.33 -6.80 -13.36
C LYS A 114 -7.86 -6.31 -12.02
N ASN A 115 -8.92 -5.51 -12.08
CA ASN A 115 -9.55 -4.87 -10.93
C ASN A 115 -11.03 -4.58 -11.24
N TYR A 116 -11.71 -3.93 -10.31
CA TYR A 116 -13.13 -3.63 -10.47
C TYR A 116 -13.39 -2.62 -11.60
N ASP A 117 -12.54 -1.63 -11.76
CA ASP A 117 -12.67 -0.61 -12.81
C ASP A 117 -12.54 -1.23 -14.22
N ASP A 118 -11.59 -2.15 -14.39
CA ASP A 118 -11.41 -2.92 -15.63
C ASP A 118 -12.65 -3.78 -15.95
N PHE A 119 -13.27 -4.34 -14.91
CA PHE A 119 -14.54 -5.07 -15.07
C PHE A 119 -15.68 -4.16 -15.51
N GLU A 120 -15.85 -3.01 -14.83
CA GLU A 120 -16.91 -2.05 -15.15
C GLU A 120 -16.76 -1.49 -16.58
N GLU A 121 -15.53 -1.12 -16.96
CA GLU A 121 -15.26 -0.55 -18.29
C GLU A 121 -15.48 -1.56 -19.42
N THR A 122 -15.13 -2.82 -19.18
CA THR A 122 -15.10 -3.83 -20.25
C THR A 122 -16.35 -4.71 -20.29
N TYR A 123 -16.99 -4.98 -19.12
CA TYR A 123 -17.96 -6.08 -18.98
C TYR A 123 -19.26 -5.71 -18.28
N ASP A 124 -19.49 -4.47 -17.87
CA ASP A 124 -20.68 -4.09 -17.07
C ASP A 124 -22.03 -4.28 -17.83
N ASP A 125 -22.01 -4.40 -19.15
CA ASP A 125 -23.21 -4.57 -19.99
C ASP A 125 -23.79 -6.00 -19.93
N GLY A 126 -24.13 -6.49 -18.72
CA GLY A 126 -24.88 -7.73 -18.53
C GLY A 126 -24.04 -8.99 -18.33
N VAL A 127 -22.81 -8.84 -17.94
CA VAL A 127 -21.91 -9.95 -17.58
C VAL A 127 -22.09 -10.33 -16.12
N THR A 128 -22.17 -11.61 -15.81
CA THR A 128 -22.20 -12.12 -14.45
C THR A 128 -20.87 -12.81 -14.13
N LEU A 129 -20.20 -12.35 -13.09
CA LEU A 129 -19.03 -13.03 -12.54
C LEU A 129 -19.46 -14.30 -11.80
N GLN A 130 -18.80 -15.41 -12.06
CA GLN A 130 -18.97 -16.68 -11.37
C GLN A 130 -17.75 -17.05 -10.52
#